data_e37eebeb1a08906cf880a3ffa431f97a
#
_entry.id   e37eebeb1a08906cf880a3ffa431f97a
#
_cell.length_a   1.000
_cell.length_b   1.000
_cell.length_c   1.000
_cell.angle_alpha   90.00
_cell.angle_beta   90.00
_cell.angle_gamma   90.00
#
_symmetry.space_group_name_H-M   'P 1'
#
loop_
_entity.id
_entity.type
_entity.pdbx_description
1 polymer ?
#
loop_
_entity_poly.entity_id
_entity_poly.type
_entity_poly.pdbx_seq_one_letter_code
_entity_poly.pdbx_strand_id
1 'polypeptide(L)'
;MSLAKKISDDVKSALKGGDKKKLSIARYVYSELKNFLIKENLDRNVLKLSDENVIKIVKTQLKQKKESLDFAIKANDHVRIEELEFDINYLIDFL
;
A
#
# COMPACT_ATOMS: atom_id res chain seq x y z
N MET A 1 -12.18 7.65 -12.16
CA MET A 1 -11.76 7.47 -10.74
C MET A 1 -10.25 7.25 -10.70
N SER A 2 -9.55 7.96 -9.84
CA SER A 2 -8.10 7.80 -9.73
C SER A 2 -7.73 6.71 -8.74
N LEU A 3 -6.56 6.09 -8.95
CA LEU A 3 -6.03 5.09 -8.01
C LEU A 3 -5.68 5.73 -6.67
N ALA A 4 -5.19 6.98 -6.68
CA ALA A 4 -4.93 7.70 -5.44
C ALA A 4 -6.21 7.90 -4.63
N LYS A 5 -7.33 8.23 -5.29
CA LYS A 5 -8.63 8.34 -4.61
C LYS A 5 -9.08 7.00 -4.04
N LYS A 6 -8.87 5.92 -4.78
CA LYS A 6 -9.21 4.56 -4.30
C LYS A 6 -8.47 4.24 -3.00
N ILE A 7 -7.18 4.54 -2.94
CA ILE A 7 -6.37 4.31 -1.73
C ILE A 7 -6.88 5.18 -0.58
N SER A 8 -7.15 6.45 -0.83
CA SER A 8 -7.71 7.36 0.18
C SER A 8 -9.05 6.87 0.71
N ASP A 9 -9.94 6.43 -0.18
CA ASP A 9 -11.25 5.90 0.18
C ASP A 9 -11.12 4.58 0.97
N ASP A 10 -10.16 3.72 0.63
CA ASP A 10 -9.89 2.48 1.35
C ASP A 10 -9.47 2.75 2.79
N VAL A 11 -8.65 3.78 3.03
CA VAL A 11 -8.27 4.17 4.40
C VAL A 11 -9.51 4.55 5.21
N LYS A 12 -10.36 5.38 4.63
CA LYS A 12 -11.59 5.84 5.31
C LYS A 12 -12.55 4.69 5.57
N SER A 13 -12.77 3.87 4.56
CA SER A 13 -13.69 2.73 4.62
C SER A 13 -13.24 1.70 5.65
N ALA A 14 -11.93 1.36 5.64
CA ALA A 14 -11.38 0.38 6.58
C ALA A 14 -11.42 0.91 8.01
N LEU A 15 -11.22 2.20 8.21
CA LEU A 15 -11.31 2.82 9.53
C LEU A 15 -12.73 2.74 10.06
N LYS A 16 -13.74 3.09 9.24
CA LYS A 16 -15.15 3.04 9.62
C LYS A 16 -15.63 1.61 9.89
N GLY A 17 -15.18 0.67 9.06
CA GLY A 17 -15.60 -0.73 9.17
C GLY A 17 -14.83 -1.55 10.20
N GLY A 18 -13.80 -0.99 10.81
CA GLY A 18 -12.96 -1.72 11.77
C GLY A 18 -12.10 -2.80 11.14
N ASP A 19 -11.82 -2.72 9.84
CA ASP A 19 -10.96 -3.67 9.14
C ASP A 19 -9.49 -3.31 9.36
N LYS A 20 -8.90 -3.86 10.41
CA LYS A 20 -7.54 -3.52 10.86
C LYS A 20 -6.48 -3.88 9.83
N LYS A 21 -6.60 -5.03 9.18
CA LYS A 21 -5.61 -5.49 8.19
C LYS A 21 -5.61 -4.58 6.96
N LYS A 22 -6.79 -4.29 6.43
CA LYS A 22 -6.93 -3.39 5.28
C LYS A 22 -6.49 -1.98 5.63
N LEU A 23 -6.84 -1.50 6.82
CA LEU A 23 -6.44 -0.17 7.28
C LEU A 23 -4.92 -0.05 7.34
N SER A 24 -4.25 -1.05 7.86
CA SER A 24 -2.78 -1.06 8.00
C SER A 24 -2.10 -0.92 6.65
N ILE A 25 -2.44 -1.77 5.68
CA ILE A 25 -1.81 -1.70 4.36
C ILE A 25 -2.21 -0.44 3.58
N ALA A 26 -3.47 -0.05 3.64
CA ALA A 26 -3.94 1.15 2.94
C ALA A 26 -3.25 2.41 3.48
N ARG A 27 -3.09 2.53 4.80
CA ARG A 27 -2.35 3.63 5.42
C ARG A 27 -0.88 3.64 5.00
N TYR A 28 -0.27 2.46 4.93
CA TYR A 28 1.12 2.35 4.53
C TYR A 28 1.31 2.87 3.11
N VAL A 29 0.47 2.44 2.18
CA VAL A 29 0.52 2.93 0.79
C VAL A 29 0.26 4.43 0.75
N TYR A 30 -0.77 4.89 1.45
CA TYR A 30 -1.10 6.33 1.50
C TYR A 30 0.09 7.17 1.99
N SER A 31 0.77 6.70 3.03
CA SER A 31 1.97 7.38 3.56
C SER A 31 3.09 7.46 2.51
N GLU A 32 3.26 6.42 1.71
CA GLU A 32 4.26 6.41 0.65
C GLU A 32 3.89 7.36 -0.49
N LEU A 33 2.59 7.52 -0.79
CA LEU A 33 2.14 8.53 -1.74
C LEU A 33 2.49 9.94 -1.25
N LYS A 34 2.27 10.20 0.03
CA LYS A 34 2.62 11.49 0.64
C LYS A 34 4.12 11.73 0.63
N ASN A 35 4.91 10.71 0.96
CA ASN A 35 6.37 10.79 0.95
C ASN A 35 6.89 11.10 -0.45
N PHE A 36 6.29 10.48 -1.47
CA PHE A 36 6.63 10.76 -2.86
C PHE A 36 6.42 12.24 -3.21
N LEU A 37 5.26 12.79 -2.82
CA LEU A 37 4.94 14.21 -3.09
C LEU A 37 5.94 15.14 -2.41
N ILE A 38 6.30 14.85 -1.18
CA ILE A 38 7.26 15.65 -0.42
C ILE A 38 8.65 15.57 -1.06
N LYS A 39 9.08 14.37 -1.42
CA LYS A 39 10.39 14.13 -2.03
C LYS A 39 10.55 14.85 -3.37
N GLU A 40 9.49 14.81 -4.20
CA GLU A 40 9.50 15.45 -5.52
C GLU A 40 9.15 16.95 -5.46
N ASN A 41 8.96 17.48 -4.25
CA ASN A 41 8.60 18.88 -4.03
C ASN A 41 7.34 19.30 -4.80
N LEU A 42 6.35 18.41 -4.84
CA LEU A 42 5.09 18.62 -5.53
C LEU A 42 4.01 19.11 -4.57
N ASP A 43 2.83 19.47 -5.15
CA ASP A 43 1.63 19.77 -4.36
C ASP A 43 1.31 18.59 -3.45
N ARG A 44 1.06 18.86 -2.15
CA ARG A 44 0.85 17.83 -1.14
C ARG A 44 -0.52 17.16 -1.17
N ASN A 45 -1.30 17.42 -2.21
CA ASN A 45 -2.60 16.78 -2.39
C ASN A 45 -2.43 15.41 -3.05
N VAL A 46 -2.52 14.34 -2.26
CA VAL A 46 -2.40 12.96 -2.73
C VAL A 46 -3.34 12.66 -3.90
N LEU A 47 -4.56 13.24 -3.89
CA LEU A 47 -5.56 13.00 -4.92
C LEU A 47 -5.12 13.48 -6.32
N LYS A 48 -4.11 14.34 -6.38
CA LYS A 48 -3.57 14.85 -7.66
C LYS A 48 -2.49 13.95 -8.25
N LEU A 49 -2.07 12.90 -7.54
CA LEU A 49 -1.10 11.95 -8.10
C LEU A 49 -1.70 11.21 -9.29
N SER A 50 -0.92 11.12 -10.37
CA SER A 50 -1.32 10.35 -11.54
C SER A 50 -1.36 8.86 -11.22
N ASP A 51 -2.20 8.12 -11.94
CA ASP A 51 -2.26 6.66 -11.81
C ASP A 51 -0.91 6.03 -12.12
N GLU A 52 -0.17 6.57 -13.08
CA GLU A 52 1.17 6.11 -13.43
C GLU A 52 2.11 6.17 -12.22
N ASN A 53 2.12 7.28 -11.50
CA ASN A 53 2.95 7.43 -10.30
C ASN A 53 2.49 6.50 -9.17
N VAL A 54 1.20 6.35 -8.99
CA VAL A 54 0.66 5.41 -7.98
C VAL A 54 1.08 3.99 -8.30
N ILE A 55 0.97 3.56 -9.55
CA ILE A 55 1.39 2.22 -9.98
C ILE A 55 2.87 1.99 -9.72
N LYS A 56 3.70 2.98 -10.00
CA LYS A 56 5.14 2.92 -9.75
C LYS A 56 5.45 2.67 -8.27
N ILE A 57 4.78 3.42 -7.40
CA ILE A 57 4.94 3.29 -5.95
C ILE A 57 4.46 1.93 -5.49
N VAL A 58 3.30 1.49 -5.96
CA VAL A 58 2.73 0.18 -5.61
C VAL A 58 3.66 -0.96 -6.04
N LYS A 59 4.24 -0.89 -7.24
CA LYS A 59 5.19 -1.90 -7.72
C LYS A 59 6.42 -2.01 -6.83
N THR A 60 6.97 -0.88 -6.37
CA THR A 60 8.10 -0.86 -5.45
C THR A 60 7.75 -1.52 -4.12
N GLN A 61 6.57 -1.22 -3.60
CA GLN A 61 6.09 -1.81 -2.35
C GLN A 61 5.84 -3.30 -2.48
N LEU A 62 5.26 -3.71 -3.60
CA LEU A 62 5.02 -5.13 -3.89
C LEU A 62 6.33 -5.91 -3.89
N LYS A 63 7.37 -5.37 -4.52
CA LYS A 63 8.69 -5.99 -4.54
C LYS A 63 9.24 -6.17 -3.12
N GLN A 64 9.16 -5.12 -2.30
CA GLN A 64 9.63 -5.15 -0.92
C GLN A 64 8.87 -6.18 -0.08
N LYS A 65 7.54 -6.24 -0.25
CA LYS A 65 6.71 -7.20 0.47
C LYS A 65 7.03 -8.64 0.07
N LYS A 66 7.29 -8.89 -1.22
CA LYS A 66 7.69 -10.22 -1.70
C LYS A 66 9.04 -10.65 -1.12
N GLU A 67 10.00 -9.75 -1.04
CA GLU A 67 11.29 -10.02 -0.41
C GLU A 67 11.13 -10.36 1.07
N SER A 68 10.30 -9.60 1.77
CA SER A 68 9.97 -9.86 3.18
C SER A 68 9.29 -11.21 3.36
N LEU A 69 8.41 -11.59 2.42
CA LEU A 69 7.73 -12.88 2.45
C LEU A 69 8.73 -14.03 2.36
N ASP A 70 9.73 -13.92 1.50
CA ASP A 70 10.77 -14.95 1.38
C ASP A 70 11.50 -15.16 2.71
N PHE A 71 11.84 -14.09 3.40
CA PHE A 71 12.47 -14.16 4.73
C PHE A 71 11.54 -14.79 5.76
N ALA A 72 10.27 -14.42 5.75
CA ALA A 72 9.29 -14.97 6.69
C ALA A 72 9.09 -16.48 6.47
N ILE A 73 9.07 -16.93 5.22
CA ILE A 73 8.95 -18.36 4.88
C ILE A 73 10.17 -19.12 5.42
N LYS A 74 11.38 -18.59 5.19
CA LYS A 74 12.61 -19.22 5.69
C LYS A 74 12.65 -19.29 7.20
N ALA A 75 12.06 -18.34 7.89
CA ALA A 75 11.99 -18.26 9.35
C ALA A 75 10.82 -19.07 9.93
N ASN A 76 9.95 -19.65 9.10
CA ASN A 76 8.72 -20.33 9.52
C ASN A 76 7.82 -19.42 10.38
N ASP A 77 7.81 -18.14 10.07
CA ASP A 77 7.00 -17.16 10.79
C ASP A 77 5.61 -17.07 10.14
N HIS A 78 4.72 -17.96 10.59
CA HIS A 78 3.39 -18.12 9.99
C HIS A 78 2.51 -16.88 10.13
N VAL A 79 2.61 -16.17 11.25
CA VAL A 79 1.85 -14.93 11.46
C VAL A 79 2.28 -13.87 10.46
N ARG A 80 3.60 -13.71 10.28
CA ARG A 80 4.14 -12.73 9.34
C ARG A 80 3.83 -13.10 7.90
N ILE A 81 3.87 -14.39 7.57
CA ILE A 81 3.50 -14.89 6.23
C ILE A 81 2.07 -14.47 5.89
N GLU A 82 1.11 -14.69 6.80
CA GLU A 82 -0.29 -14.31 6.59
C GLU A 82 -0.44 -12.80 6.35
N GLU A 83 0.21 -12.00 7.18
CA GLU A 83 0.17 -10.53 7.05
C GLU A 83 0.70 -10.09 5.68
N LEU A 84 1.84 -10.64 5.27
CA LEU A 84 2.48 -10.27 4.01
C LEU A 84 1.67 -10.73 2.80
N GLU A 85 1.06 -11.92 2.88
CA GLU A 85 0.19 -12.40 1.80
C GLU A 85 -1.03 -11.50 1.63
N PHE A 86 -1.63 -11.06 2.74
CA PHE A 86 -2.73 -10.09 2.69
C PHE A 86 -2.29 -8.79 2.02
N ASP A 87 -1.16 -8.24 2.43
CA ASP A 87 -0.62 -6.99 1.89
C ASP A 87 -0.32 -7.11 0.39
N ILE A 88 0.28 -8.23 -0.02
CA ILE A 88 0.61 -8.49 -1.42
C ILE A 88 -0.66 -8.54 -2.27
N ASN A 89 -1.69 -9.24 -1.80
CA ASN A 89 -2.96 -9.33 -2.52
C ASN A 89 -3.63 -7.97 -2.67
N TYR A 90 -3.57 -7.15 -1.64
CA TYR A 90 -4.08 -5.77 -1.71
C TYR A 90 -3.35 -4.97 -2.78
N LEU A 91 -2.02 -5.04 -2.80
CA LEU A 91 -1.20 -4.28 -3.75
C LEU A 91 -1.42 -4.74 -5.19
N ILE A 92 -1.56 -6.04 -5.42
CA ILE A 92 -1.79 -6.60 -6.76
C ILE A 92 -3.06 -6.05 -7.38
N ASP A 93 -4.10 -5.81 -6.59
CA ASP A 93 -5.38 -5.28 -7.08
C ASP A 93 -5.26 -3.91 -7.76
N PHE A 94 -4.18 -3.18 -7.54
CA PHE A 94 -3.93 -1.91 -8.22
C PHE A 94 -3.21 -2.08 -9.55
N LEU A 95 -2.77 -3.26 -9.87
CA LEU A 95 -2.02 -3.55 -11.08
C LEU A 95 -2.88 -4.30 -12.08
#